data_a09deefcd7edcdd3b2cbed4d99279c3e
#
_entry.id   a09deefcd7edcdd3b2cbed4d99279c3e
#
_cell.length_a   1.000
_cell.length_b   1.000
_cell.length_c   1.000
_cell.angle_alpha   90.00
_cell.angle_beta   90.00
_cell.angle_gamma   90.00
#
_symmetry.space_group_name_H-M   'P 1'
#
loop_
_entity.id
_entity.type
_entity.pdbx_description
1 polymer ?
#
loop_
_entity_poly.entity_id
_entity_poly.type
_entity_poly.pdbx_seq_one_letter_code
_entity_poly.pdbx_strand_id
1 'polypeptide(L)'
;NDLNVYEFDRKCWTLETPVMIDTRQHHNRIINQKRDELIVFGGYGNHRYNSQLSRINLSDPQGWSISSLDSCLFPRYLSAMGAENEDYLLIMGGYGNQSGKQEESPGNFYDLYRLNLKTGKCTKLWEFVNDRQHFTFGNSMIIDTPSNSVYALTYNNDRYNTFVYLSRFDIQTRQPVQEVMSDSIVYNFLDIH
;
A
#
# COMPACT_ATOMS: atom_id res chain seq x y z
N ASN A 1 -14.13 -8.74 4.97
CA ASN A 1 -13.75 -7.43 4.41
C ASN A 1 -15.01 -6.60 4.12
N ASP A 2 -15.73 -6.28 5.15
CA ASP A 2 -16.94 -5.49 5.08
C ASP A 2 -16.58 -4.03 5.37
N LEU A 3 -17.23 -3.07 4.73
CA LEU A 3 -17.15 -1.69 5.13
C LEU A 3 -18.13 -1.47 6.28
N ASN A 4 -17.60 -1.29 7.48
CA ASN A 4 -18.37 -0.90 8.62
C ASN A 4 -18.12 0.58 8.91
N VAL A 5 -19.17 1.35 9.08
CA VAL A 5 -19.11 2.77 9.41
C VAL A 5 -19.55 2.96 10.86
N TYR A 6 -18.75 3.68 11.64
CA TYR A 6 -19.15 4.10 12.97
C TYR A 6 -19.81 5.47 12.92
N GLU A 7 -21.08 5.53 13.24
CA GLU A 7 -21.85 6.78 13.34
C GLU A 7 -21.66 7.41 14.71
N PHE A 8 -20.90 8.49 14.79
CA PHE A 8 -20.59 9.17 16.07
C PHE A 8 -21.84 9.70 16.79
N ASP A 9 -22.81 10.22 16.05
CA ASP A 9 -24.05 10.76 16.62
C ASP A 9 -24.92 9.67 17.22
N ARG A 10 -25.01 8.52 16.58
CA ARG A 10 -25.79 7.36 17.02
C ARG A 10 -25.01 6.41 17.90
N LYS A 11 -23.69 6.57 17.99
CA LYS A 11 -22.75 5.69 18.71
C LYS A 11 -22.94 4.20 18.37
N CYS A 12 -23.13 3.91 17.10
CA CYS A 12 -23.31 2.54 16.61
C CYS A 12 -22.52 2.28 15.33
N TRP A 13 -22.28 1.00 15.09
CA TRP A 13 -21.70 0.50 13.83
C TRP A 13 -22.82 0.11 12.88
N THR A 14 -22.69 0.54 11.62
CA THR A 14 -23.56 0.12 10.52
C THR A 14 -22.75 -0.57 9.44
N LEU A 15 -23.35 -1.60 8.83
CA LEU A 15 -22.76 -2.28 7.68
C LEU A 15 -23.27 -1.59 6.41
N GLU A 16 -22.38 -0.89 5.69
CA GLU A 16 -22.76 -0.01 4.58
C GLU A 16 -22.60 -0.64 3.21
N THR A 17 -21.94 -1.80 3.10
CA THR A 17 -21.62 -2.29 1.75
C THR A 17 -21.79 -3.77 1.56
N PRO A 18 -21.99 -4.19 0.30
CA PRO A 18 -21.78 -5.58 -0.07
C PRO A 18 -20.34 -6.01 0.24
N VAL A 19 -20.21 -7.20 0.79
CA VAL A 19 -18.95 -7.83 1.15
C VAL A 19 -17.97 -7.77 -0.02
N MET A 20 -16.77 -7.30 0.23
CA MET A 20 -15.67 -7.46 -0.74
C MET A 20 -15.45 -8.96 -0.94
N ILE A 21 -15.61 -9.43 -2.17
CA ILE A 21 -15.59 -10.85 -2.52
C ILE A 21 -14.26 -11.54 -2.18
N ASP A 22 -13.19 -10.75 -2.09
CA ASP A 22 -11.83 -11.26 -1.92
C ASP A 22 -11.29 -10.91 -0.52
N THR A 23 -11.05 -11.94 0.31
CA THR A 23 -10.44 -11.75 1.63
C THR A 23 -8.94 -11.53 1.48
N ARG A 24 -8.49 -10.30 1.72
CA ARG A 24 -7.09 -9.90 1.63
C ARG A 24 -6.60 -9.28 2.93
N GLN A 25 -5.41 -9.62 3.35
CA GLN A 25 -4.70 -9.04 4.49
C GLN A 25 -3.58 -8.12 4.00
N HIS A 26 -3.16 -7.19 4.84
CA HIS A 26 -2.04 -6.27 4.56
C HIS A 26 -2.18 -5.52 3.21
N HIS A 27 -3.42 -5.28 2.79
CA HIS A 27 -3.71 -4.43 1.64
C HIS A 27 -3.54 -2.95 2.02
N ASN A 28 -3.20 -2.12 1.04
CA ASN A 28 -3.22 -0.68 1.20
C ASN A 28 -4.65 -0.15 1.13
N ARG A 29 -4.92 0.91 1.86
CA ARG A 29 -6.21 1.61 1.82
C ARG A 29 -6.02 3.11 2.02
N ILE A 30 -6.80 3.89 1.30
CA ILE A 30 -6.82 5.34 1.42
C ILE A 30 -8.22 5.88 1.11
N ILE A 31 -8.62 6.91 1.83
CA ILE A 31 -9.82 7.68 1.52
C ILE A 31 -9.42 8.88 0.68
N ASN A 32 -9.96 8.95 -0.53
CA ASN A 32 -9.86 10.12 -1.38
C ASN A 32 -11.10 11.01 -1.17
N GLN A 33 -10.97 11.99 -0.28
CA GLN A 33 -12.09 12.85 0.11
C GLN A 33 -12.71 13.63 -1.06
N LYS A 34 -11.88 14.09 -2.02
CA LYS A 34 -12.39 14.88 -3.16
C LYS A 34 -13.18 14.03 -4.16
N ARG A 35 -12.84 12.75 -4.26
CA ARG A 35 -13.54 11.81 -5.13
C ARG A 35 -14.64 11.04 -4.38
N ASP A 36 -14.72 11.23 -3.07
CA ASP A 36 -15.61 10.49 -2.19
C ASP A 36 -15.47 8.97 -2.33
N GLU A 37 -14.23 8.51 -2.36
CA GLU A 37 -13.91 7.10 -2.60
C GLU A 37 -13.02 6.51 -1.51
N LEU A 38 -13.33 5.28 -1.09
CA LEU A 38 -12.36 4.39 -0.46
C LEU A 38 -11.68 3.58 -1.55
N ILE A 39 -10.35 3.60 -1.54
CA ILE A 39 -9.49 2.90 -2.50
C ILE A 39 -8.68 1.87 -1.73
N VAL A 40 -8.69 0.64 -2.23
CA VAL A 40 -7.94 -0.51 -1.68
C VAL A 40 -7.05 -1.09 -2.76
N PHE A 41 -5.79 -1.32 -2.45
CA PHE A 41 -4.81 -1.88 -3.39
C PHE A 41 -4.08 -3.08 -2.80
N GLY A 42 -3.81 -4.08 -3.65
CA GLY A 42 -2.93 -5.20 -3.36
C GLY A 42 -3.44 -6.10 -2.24
N GLY A 43 -2.50 -6.63 -1.48
CA GLY A 43 -2.77 -7.51 -0.35
C GLY A 43 -2.49 -8.98 -0.64
N TYR A 44 -2.58 -9.79 0.41
CA TYR A 44 -2.35 -11.23 0.38
C TYR A 44 -3.59 -11.97 0.91
N GLY A 45 -4.00 -13.01 0.21
CA GLY A 45 -5.10 -13.88 0.62
C GLY A 45 -5.26 -15.07 -0.31
N ASN A 46 -5.82 -16.16 0.19
CA ASN A 46 -6.02 -17.39 -0.58
C ASN A 46 -4.73 -17.89 -1.27
N HIS A 47 -3.60 -17.83 -0.56
CA HIS A 47 -2.26 -18.20 -1.05
C HIS A 47 -1.78 -17.39 -2.27
N ARG A 48 -2.29 -16.17 -2.42
CA ARG A 48 -1.94 -15.29 -3.55
C ARG A 48 -1.64 -13.86 -3.10
N TYR A 49 -0.67 -13.25 -3.76
CA TYR A 49 -0.47 -11.81 -3.79
C TYR A 49 -1.42 -11.19 -4.82
N ASN A 50 -1.79 -9.96 -4.60
CA ASN A 50 -2.80 -9.29 -5.42
C ASN A 50 -2.27 -7.95 -5.96
N SER A 51 -2.71 -7.58 -7.16
CA SER A 51 -2.42 -6.28 -7.82
C SER A 51 -3.70 -5.51 -8.15
N GLN A 52 -4.84 -5.95 -7.62
CA GLN A 52 -6.12 -5.29 -7.89
C GLN A 52 -6.23 -3.96 -7.15
N LEU A 53 -6.78 -2.99 -7.85
CA LEU A 53 -7.29 -1.74 -7.31
C LEU A 53 -8.81 -1.88 -7.16
N SER A 54 -9.30 -1.86 -5.94
CA SER A 54 -10.73 -1.90 -5.62
C SER A 54 -11.16 -0.53 -5.11
N ARG A 55 -12.27 -0.02 -5.62
CA ARG A 55 -12.78 1.32 -5.29
C ARG A 55 -14.26 1.24 -4.96
N ILE A 56 -14.70 2.01 -3.99
CA ILE A 56 -16.10 2.19 -3.67
C ILE A 56 -16.40 3.65 -3.39
N ASN A 57 -17.52 4.16 -3.89
CA ASN A 57 -18.01 5.48 -3.53
C ASN A 57 -18.59 5.43 -2.12
N LEU A 58 -18.23 6.41 -1.27
CA LEU A 58 -18.63 6.42 0.13
C LEU A 58 -20.03 6.98 0.36
N SER A 59 -20.49 7.93 -0.49
CA SER A 59 -21.84 8.50 -0.39
C SER A 59 -22.90 7.63 -1.07
N ASP A 60 -22.50 6.79 -2.04
CA ASP A 60 -23.39 5.87 -2.74
C ASP A 60 -22.72 4.49 -2.92
N PRO A 61 -22.66 3.68 -1.88
CA PRO A 61 -21.90 2.43 -1.88
C PRO A 61 -22.66 1.28 -2.57
N GLN A 62 -22.95 1.40 -3.87
CA GLN A 62 -23.67 0.39 -4.66
C GLN A 62 -22.84 -0.89 -4.91
N GLY A 63 -21.53 -0.81 -4.83
CA GLY A 63 -20.63 -1.94 -5.02
C GLY A 63 -19.18 -1.55 -5.31
N TRP A 64 -18.32 -2.54 -5.30
CA TRP A 64 -16.91 -2.36 -5.57
C TRP A 64 -16.62 -2.36 -7.07
N SER A 65 -15.96 -1.32 -7.55
CA SER A 65 -15.33 -1.30 -8.86
C SER A 65 -13.92 -1.88 -8.73
N ILE A 66 -13.62 -2.95 -9.47
CA ILE A 66 -12.34 -3.67 -9.38
C ILE A 66 -11.63 -3.60 -10.74
N SER A 67 -10.36 -3.19 -10.72
CA SER A 67 -9.48 -3.18 -11.88
C SER A 67 -8.16 -3.87 -11.56
N SER A 68 -7.60 -4.63 -12.50
CA SER A 68 -6.26 -5.23 -12.36
C SER A 68 -5.19 -4.24 -12.83
N LEU A 69 -4.09 -4.21 -12.09
CA LEU A 69 -2.88 -3.47 -12.44
C LEU A 69 -1.73 -4.39 -12.90
N ASP A 70 -2.01 -5.66 -13.17
CA ASP A 70 -1.01 -6.69 -13.52
C ASP A 70 -0.09 -6.29 -14.69
N SER A 71 -0.59 -5.48 -15.61
CA SER A 71 0.19 -5.02 -16.77
C SER A 71 1.30 -4.02 -16.42
N CYS A 72 1.28 -3.44 -15.22
CA CYS A 72 2.25 -2.41 -14.84
C CYS A 72 2.85 -2.60 -13.44
N LEU A 73 2.13 -3.26 -12.53
CA LEU A 73 2.51 -3.39 -11.14
C LEU A 73 2.31 -4.84 -10.68
N PHE A 74 3.40 -5.51 -10.32
CA PHE A 74 3.33 -6.90 -9.89
C PHE A 74 2.50 -7.08 -8.61
N PRO A 75 1.80 -8.21 -8.47
CA PRO A 75 1.06 -8.59 -7.27
C PRO A 75 1.92 -8.51 -6.01
N ARG A 76 1.41 -7.80 -4.99
CA ARG A 76 2.16 -7.51 -3.77
C ARG A 76 1.29 -7.19 -2.56
N TYR A 77 1.87 -7.29 -1.39
CA TYR A 77 1.36 -6.78 -0.12
C TYR A 77 2.49 -6.06 0.63
N LEU A 78 2.21 -5.45 1.77
CA LEU A 78 3.21 -4.69 2.54
C LEU A 78 3.91 -3.59 1.71
N SER A 79 3.22 -3.00 0.76
CA SER A 79 3.67 -1.79 0.06
C SER A 79 3.26 -0.54 0.83
N ALA A 80 3.95 0.57 0.62
CA ALA A 80 3.49 1.87 1.10
C ALA A 80 2.67 2.56 0.01
N MET A 81 1.51 3.12 0.38
CA MET A 81 0.64 3.85 -0.55
C MET A 81 0.22 5.19 0.03
N GLY A 82 0.20 6.21 -0.80
CA GLY A 82 -0.27 7.56 -0.45
C GLY A 82 -0.88 8.28 -1.64
N ALA A 83 -1.76 9.27 -1.37
CA ALA A 83 -2.28 10.16 -2.41
C ALA A 83 -1.31 11.32 -2.63
N GLU A 84 -0.80 11.47 -3.85
CA GLU A 84 -0.05 12.64 -4.29
C GLU A 84 -0.99 13.84 -4.49
N ASN A 85 -2.18 13.57 -5.02
CA ASN A 85 -3.31 14.48 -5.13
C ASN A 85 -4.60 13.67 -5.40
N GLU A 86 -5.69 14.37 -5.78
CA GLU A 86 -6.98 13.72 -6.05
C GLU A 86 -6.99 12.70 -7.19
N ASP A 87 -6.04 12.82 -8.14
CA ASP A 87 -5.99 11.99 -9.34
C ASP A 87 -4.82 11.01 -9.36
N TYR A 88 -3.85 11.14 -8.46
CA TYR A 88 -2.65 10.33 -8.48
C TYR A 88 -2.36 9.68 -7.13
N LEU A 89 -2.05 8.39 -7.16
CA LEU A 89 -1.48 7.64 -6.05
C LEU A 89 -0.01 7.35 -6.32
N LEU A 90 0.78 7.34 -5.26
CA LEU A 90 2.11 6.73 -5.23
C LEU A 90 2.03 5.39 -4.52
N ILE A 91 2.67 4.38 -5.10
CA ILE A 91 2.76 3.01 -4.56
C ILE A 91 4.23 2.62 -4.55
N MET A 92 4.76 2.27 -3.38
CA MET A 92 6.19 2.02 -3.20
C MET A 92 6.42 0.66 -2.56
N GLY A 93 7.31 -0.12 -3.18
CA GLY A 93 7.83 -1.38 -2.67
C GLY A 93 6.78 -2.43 -2.36
N GLY A 94 7.06 -3.23 -1.35
CA GLY A 94 6.24 -4.35 -0.90
C GLY A 94 6.90 -5.71 -1.11
N TYR A 95 6.14 -6.77 -0.90
CA TYR A 95 6.60 -8.15 -1.03
C TYR A 95 5.64 -8.96 -1.91
N GLY A 96 6.17 -9.73 -2.83
CA GLY A 96 5.38 -10.51 -3.77
C GLY A 96 6.20 -11.04 -4.93
N ASN A 97 5.54 -11.34 -6.06
CA ASN A 97 6.21 -11.78 -7.29
C ASN A 97 5.34 -11.47 -8.52
N GLN A 98 5.87 -11.76 -9.70
CA GLN A 98 5.19 -11.48 -10.97
C GLN A 98 3.92 -12.32 -11.17
N SER A 99 3.93 -13.57 -10.73
CA SER A 99 2.80 -14.50 -10.94
C SER A 99 1.67 -14.32 -9.93
N GLY A 100 1.94 -13.67 -8.81
CA GLY A 100 1.04 -13.57 -7.67
C GLY A 100 0.94 -14.85 -6.83
N LYS A 101 1.60 -15.95 -7.20
CA LYS A 101 1.51 -17.21 -6.46
C LYS A 101 2.56 -17.27 -5.35
N GLN A 102 2.15 -17.66 -4.16
CA GLN A 102 3.02 -17.70 -2.99
C GLN A 102 4.24 -18.63 -3.15
N GLU A 103 4.06 -19.73 -3.85
CA GLU A 103 5.08 -20.76 -4.05
C GLU A 103 6.17 -20.40 -5.08
N GLU A 104 6.01 -19.31 -5.82
CA GLU A 104 6.90 -18.92 -6.92
C GLU A 104 7.90 -17.83 -6.52
N SER A 105 8.77 -18.14 -5.56
CA SER A 105 9.94 -17.30 -5.19
C SER A 105 9.61 -15.81 -4.98
N PRO A 106 8.77 -15.46 -4.00
CA PRO A 106 8.48 -14.06 -3.70
C PRO A 106 9.69 -13.32 -3.13
N GLY A 107 9.70 -12.01 -3.29
CA GLY A 107 10.76 -11.15 -2.79
C GLY A 107 10.30 -9.72 -2.52
N ASN A 108 11.19 -8.93 -1.91
CA ASN A 108 10.93 -7.52 -1.68
C ASN A 108 11.10 -6.72 -2.98
N PHE A 109 10.17 -5.82 -3.22
CA PHE A 109 10.26 -4.81 -4.29
C PHE A 109 10.82 -3.50 -3.71
N TYR A 110 11.66 -2.84 -4.49
CA TYR A 110 12.25 -1.54 -4.17
C TYR A 110 12.02 -0.59 -5.33
N ASP A 111 10.76 -0.34 -5.63
CA ASP A 111 10.27 0.43 -6.75
C ASP A 111 9.29 1.51 -6.29
N LEU A 112 9.11 2.56 -7.08
CA LEU A 112 8.08 3.58 -6.89
C LEU A 112 7.27 3.73 -8.18
N TYR A 113 5.96 3.64 -8.05
CA TYR A 113 5.02 3.84 -9.13
C TYR A 113 4.09 5.02 -8.86
N ARG A 114 3.74 5.73 -9.93
CA ARG A 114 2.66 6.70 -9.96
C ARG A 114 1.48 6.13 -10.74
N LEU A 115 0.32 6.04 -10.12
CA LEU A 115 -0.93 5.55 -10.69
C LEU A 115 -1.89 6.72 -10.92
N ASN A 116 -2.36 6.89 -12.15
CA ASN A 116 -3.44 7.83 -12.46
C ASN A 116 -4.80 7.15 -12.25
N LEU A 117 -5.60 7.68 -11.32
CA LEU A 117 -6.90 7.11 -10.94
C LEU A 117 -8.00 7.28 -12.01
N LYS A 118 -7.85 8.25 -12.93
CA LYS A 118 -8.82 8.48 -14.01
C LYS A 118 -8.61 7.51 -15.17
N THR A 119 -7.36 7.28 -15.53
CA THR A 119 -7.01 6.50 -16.72
C THR A 119 -6.58 5.08 -16.43
N GLY A 120 -6.27 4.76 -15.15
CA GLY A 120 -5.64 3.50 -14.75
C GLY A 120 -4.18 3.39 -15.19
N LYS A 121 -3.61 4.44 -15.81
CA LYS A 121 -2.23 4.42 -16.27
C LYS A 121 -1.27 4.45 -15.08
N CYS A 122 -0.36 3.49 -15.08
CA CYS A 122 0.66 3.31 -14.07
C CYS A 122 2.04 3.58 -14.72
N THR A 123 2.88 4.32 -14.02
CA THR A 123 4.21 4.70 -14.50
C THR A 123 5.22 4.42 -13.41
N LYS A 124 6.23 3.58 -13.70
CA LYS A 124 7.36 3.38 -12.81
C LYS A 124 8.22 4.64 -12.80
N LEU A 125 8.41 5.25 -11.64
CA LEU A 125 9.25 6.42 -11.47
C LEU A 125 10.72 6.01 -11.30
N TRP A 126 10.96 5.01 -10.45
CA TRP A 126 12.28 4.42 -10.25
C TRP A 126 12.20 3.01 -9.65
N GLU A 127 13.32 2.34 -9.70
CA GLU A 127 13.60 1.06 -9.06
C GLU A 127 15.08 1.01 -8.70
N PHE A 128 15.42 0.40 -7.58
CA PHE A 128 16.81 0.14 -7.21
C PHE A 128 17.00 -1.30 -6.74
N VAL A 129 18.22 -1.78 -6.87
CA VAL A 129 18.63 -3.06 -6.31
C VAL A 129 19.12 -2.83 -4.89
N ASN A 130 18.51 -3.52 -3.92
CA ASN A 130 18.95 -3.48 -2.55
C ASN A 130 19.86 -4.69 -2.28
N ASP A 131 21.15 -4.45 -2.17
CA ASP A 131 22.20 -5.41 -1.84
C ASP A 131 22.51 -5.49 -0.34
N ARG A 132 21.77 -4.72 0.47
CA ARG A 132 21.93 -4.64 1.92
C ARG A 132 20.88 -5.49 2.64
N GLN A 133 20.60 -5.14 3.88
CA GLN A 133 19.56 -5.76 4.67
C GLN A 133 18.18 -5.55 4.04
N HIS A 134 17.45 -6.65 3.80
CA HIS A 134 16.10 -6.57 3.26
C HIS A 134 15.15 -5.82 4.19
N PHE A 135 14.24 -5.07 3.62
CA PHE A 135 13.17 -4.38 4.32
C PHE A 135 11.90 -4.34 3.49
N THR A 136 10.79 -4.16 4.16
CA THR A 136 9.49 -3.89 3.55
C THR A 136 8.86 -2.66 4.19
N PHE A 137 7.63 -2.33 3.81
CA PHE A 137 6.99 -1.07 4.17
C PHE A 137 5.77 -1.28 5.06
N GLY A 138 5.51 -0.34 5.95
CA GLY A 138 4.20 -0.15 6.57
C GLY A 138 3.21 0.39 5.53
N ASN A 139 1.96 -0.02 5.61
CA ASN A 139 0.93 0.15 4.56
C ASN A 139 0.66 1.59 4.08
N SER A 140 1.22 2.61 4.70
CA SER A 140 0.96 4.01 4.38
C SER A 140 2.24 4.79 4.11
N MET A 141 2.14 5.85 3.31
CA MET A 141 3.18 6.85 3.16
C MET A 141 2.61 8.25 3.29
N ILE A 142 3.45 9.17 3.73
CA ILE A 142 3.21 10.60 3.69
C ILE A 142 3.97 11.18 2.50
N ILE A 143 3.30 11.98 1.70
CA ILE A 143 3.90 12.64 0.53
C ILE A 143 4.08 14.11 0.84
N ASP A 144 5.32 14.57 0.82
CA ASP A 144 5.71 15.96 0.95
C ASP A 144 6.08 16.50 -0.42
N THR A 145 5.09 17.01 -1.14
CA THR A 145 5.25 17.54 -2.50
C THR A 145 6.24 18.70 -2.57
N PRO A 146 6.23 19.69 -1.64
CA PRO A 146 7.21 20.79 -1.63
C PRO A 146 8.66 20.32 -1.55
N SER A 147 8.97 19.30 -0.77
CA SER A 147 10.32 18.74 -0.66
C SER A 147 10.61 17.61 -1.64
N ASN A 148 9.64 17.27 -2.49
CA ASN A 148 9.71 16.15 -3.44
C ASN A 148 10.09 14.82 -2.76
N SER A 149 9.55 14.59 -1.58
CA SER A 149 9.89 13.44 -0.72
C SER A 149 8.66 12.64 -0.33
N VAL A 150 8.88 11.36 -0.08
CA VAL A 150 7.93 10.48 0.57
C VAL A 150 8.54 9.91 1.85
N TYR A 151 7.71 9.77 2.88
CA TYR A 151 8.08 9.18 4.16
C TYR A 151 7.24 7.93 4.37
N ALA A 152 7.88 6.83 4.71
CA ALA A 152 7.22 5.58 5.00
C ALA A 152 7.89 4.87 6.18
N LEU A 153 7.12 4.09 6.92
CA LEU A 153 7.67 3.16 7.88
C LEU A 153 8.30 1.99 7.13
N THR A 154 9.51 1.61 7.52
CA THR A 154 10.22 0.45 6.97
C THR A 154 10.66 -0.47 8.09
N TYR A 155 10.65 -1.77 7.83
CA TYR A 155 11.11 -2.78 8.79
C TYR A 155 11.60 -4.03 8.05
N ASN A 156 12.43 -4.83 8.73
CA ASN A 156 12.90 -6.10 8.17
C ASN A 156 11.81 -7.17 8.33
N ASN A 157 11.36 -7.75 7.23
CA ASN A 157 10.32 -8.78 7.22
C ASN A 157 10.85 -10.22 7.33
N ASP A 158 12.20 -10.41 7.37
CA ASP A 158 12.83 -11.72 7.51
C ASP A 158 13.20 -12.05 8.97
N ARG A 159 12.95 -11.13 9.89
CA ARG A 159 13.38 -11.25 11.30
C ARG A 159 12.23 -11.01 12.25
N TYR A 160 12.17 -11.83 13.29
CA TYR A 160 11.38 -11.55 14.48
C TYR A 160 12.06 -10.44 15.30
N ASN A 161 11.29 -9.61 15.99
CA ASN A 161 11.79 -8.49 16.81
C ASN A 161 12.69 -7.54 16.01
N THR A 162 12.16 -6.96 14.96
CA THR A 162 12.86 -5.97 14.16
C THR A 162 12.53 -4.54 14.60
N PHE A 163 13.42 -3.62 14.24
CA PHE A 163 13.16 -2.19 14.42
C PHE A 163 12.28 -1.67 13.29
N VAL A 164 11.42 -0.71 13.62
CA VAL A 164 10.68 0.08 12.63
C VAL A 164 11.38 1.43 12.48
N TYR A 165 11.61 1.82 11.23
CA TYR A 165 12.28 3.08 10.90
C TYR A 165 11.31 3.98 10.14
N LEU A 166 11.37 5.29 10.41
CA LEU A 166 10.79 6.28 9.50
C LEU A 166 11.84 6.59 8.42
N SER A 167 11.55 6.20 7.20
CA SER A 167 12.48 6.34 6.07
C SER A 167 11.97 7.38 5.08
N ARG A 168 12.87 8.23 4.59
CA ARG A 168 12.62 9.23 3.55
C ARG A 168 13.18 8.75 2.22
N PHE A 169 12.40 8.94 1.16
CA PHE A 169 12.79 8.66 -0.23
C PHE A 169 12.49 9.87 -1.08
N ASP A 170 13.35 10.17 -2.04
CA ASP A 170 13.12 11.20 -3.04
C ASP A 170 12.23 10.64 -4.17
N ILE A 171 11.25 11.42 -4.65
CA ILE A 171 10.30 10.99 -5.68
C ILE A 171 10.98 10.95 -7.07
N GLN A 172 11.98 11.78 -7.33
CA GLN A 172 12.60 11.94 -8.65
C GLN A 172 13.92 11.22 -8.80
N THR A 173 14.69 11.11 -7.71
CA THR A 173 16.01 10.51 -7.79
C THR A 173 15.98 9.01 -7.55
N ARG A 174 16.78 8.26 -8.33
CA ARG A 174 16.88 6.79 -8.22
C ARG A 174 17.59 6.31 -6.95
N GLN A 175 18.06 7.20 -6.10
CA GLN A 175 18.75 6.83 -4.87
C GLN A 175 17.84 7.18 -3.67
N PRO A 176 17.44 6.19 -2.89
CA PRO A 176 16.75 6.47 -1.63
C PRO A 176 17.71 7.21 -0.71
N VAL A 177 17.36 8.41 -0.33
CA VAL A 177 17.98 9.07 0.80
C VAL A 177 17.32 8.49 2.04
N GLN A 178 17.87 7.39 2.54
CA GLN A 178 17.41 6.79 3.78
C GLN A 178 17.94 7.67 4.93
N GLU A 179 17.18 8.68 5.29
CA GLU A 179 17.35 9.33 6.60
C GLU A 179 16.59 8.47 7.61
N VAL A 180 17.33 7.69 8.35
CA VAL A 180 16.83 6.98 9.52
C VAL A 180 16.62 8.01 10.63
N MET A 181 15.39 8.38 10.92
CA MET A 181 15.08 9.10 12.16
C MET A 181 15.15 8.09 13.30
N SER A 182 16.02 8.39 14.28
CA SER A 182 16.69 7.44 15.16
C SER A 182 15.92 6.93 16.37
N ASP A 183 14.63 7.04 16.47
CA ASP A 183 13.89 6.40 17.54
C ASP A 183 13.32 5.06 17.06
N SER A 184 14.11 4.02 17.31
CA SER A 184 13.73 2.65 16.99
C SER A 184 12.62 2.17 17.92
N ILE A 185 11.43 1.98 17.37
CA ILE A 185 10.38 1.23 18.04
C ILE A 185 10.67 -0.25 17.78
N VAL A 186 10.83 -1.02 18.85
CA VAL A 186 10.93 -2.48 18.72
C VAL A 186 9.55 -3.01 18.29
N TYR A 187 9.50 -3.60 17.12
CA TYR A 187 8.30 -4.14 16.54
C TYR A 187 8.31 -5.66 16.60
N ASN A 188 7.28 -6.25 17.20
CA ASN A 188 7.10 -7.69 17.18
C ASN A 188 6.15 -8.06 16.03
N PHE A 189 6.67 -8.76 15.04
CA PHE A 189 5.91 -9.16 13.84
C PHE A 189 4.66 -10.01 14.15
N LEU A 190 4.61 -10.63 15.32
CA LEU A 190 3.48 -11.44 15.77
C LEU A 190 2.26 -10.61 16.20
N ASP A 191 2.40 -9.31 16.39
CA ASP A 191 1.33 -8.43 16.88
C ASP A 191 0.56 -7.70 15.76
N ILE A 192 0.76 -8.08 14.49
CA ILE A 192 0.06 -7.51 13.33
C ILE A 192 -1.08 -8.42 12.84
N HIS A 193 -1.78 -9.03 13.73
CA HIS A 193 -2.97 -9.82 13.33
C HIS A 193 -4.25 -9.02 13.47
#